data_e0d725d8496949ba4019192233cf42d5
#
_entry.id   e0d725d8496949ba4019192233cf42d5
#
_cell.length_a   1.000
_cell.length_b   1.000
_cell.length_c   1.000
_cell.angle_alpha   90.00
_cell.angle_beta   90.00
_cell.angle_gamma   90.00
#
_symmetry.space_group_name_H-M   'P 1'
#
loop_
_entity.id
_entity.type
_entity.pdbx_description
1 polymer ?
#
loop_
_entity_poly.entity_id
_entity_poly.type
_entity_poly.pdbx_seq_one_letter_code
_entity_poly.pdbx_strand_id
1 'polypeptide(L)'
;DGDLLVIDRSIDPLDGDLAVCCLDGDFTLKRIRLETDRVWLIPANESFDPILVTPDRRIEIWGVVTYTIKRIRRERHTRNH
;
A
#
# COMPACT_ATOMS: atom_id res chain seq x y z
N ASP A 1 -8.30 -2.40 10.20
CA ASP A 1 -9.60 -1.80 10.09
C ASP A 1 -9.73 -0.58 10.98
N GLY A 2 -10.00 0.55 10.40
CA GLY A 2 -10.04 1.79 11.16
C GLY A 2 -8.69 2.48 11.30
N ASP A 3 -7.65 1.92 10.71
CA ASP A 3 -6.36 2.58 10.71
C ASP A 3 -6.38 3.70 9.66
N LEU A 4 -5.58 4.72 9.92
CA LEU A 4 -5.42 5.83 9.00
C LEU A 4 -4.06 5.70 8.31
N LEU A 5 -4.06 5.95 7.02
CA LEU A 5 -2.83 5.96 6.24
C LEU A 5 -2.52 7.38 5.82
N VAL A 6 -1.27 7.78 5.99
CA VAL A 6 -0.80 9.05 5.45
C VAL A 6 -0.06 8.73 4.17
N ILE A 7 -0.49 9.32 3.08
CA ILE A 7 0.01 9.00 1.75
C ILE A 7 0.62 10.24 1.14
N ASP A 8 1.83 10.11 0.63
CA ASP A 8 2.51 11.18 -0.06
C ASP A 8 2.56 10.83 -1.55
N ARG A 9 1.94 11.68 -2.34
CA ARG A 9 1.88 11.46 -3.79
C ARG A 9 3.06 12.07 -4.54
N SER A 10 3.89 12.83 -3.84
CA SER A 10 5.00 13.56 -4.47
C SER A 10 6.30 12.79 -4.50
N ILE A 11 6.41 11.72 -3.73
CA ILE A 11 7.65 10.97 -3.66
C ILE A 11 7.61 9.74 -4.52
N ASP A 12 8.76 9.39 -5.08
CA ASP A 12 8.89 8.16 -5.83
C ASP A 12 9.10 7.01 -4.85
N PRO A 13 8.51 5.85 -5.11
CA PRO A 13 8.67 4.73 -4.20
C PRO A 13 10.09 4.18 -4.23
N LEU A 14 10.53 3.71 -3.06
CA LEU A 14 11.76 2.99 -2.91
C LEU A 14 11.45 1.52 -2.73
N ASP A 15 12.46 0.67 -2.91
CA ASP A 15 12.29 -0.75 -2.72
C ASP A 15 11.81 -1.03 -1.29
N GLY A 16 10.77 -1.82 -1.17
CA GLY A 16 10.18 -2.15 0.12
C GLY A 16 9.08 -1.21 0.59
N ASP A 17 8.84 -0.13 -0.13
CA ASP A 17 7.78 0.81 0.28
C ASP A 17 6.40 0.19 0.12
N LEU A 18 5.49 0.61 1.00
CA LEU A 18 4.09 0.28 0.88
C LEU A 18 3.44 1.41 0.10
N ALA A 19 2.67 1.09 -0.90
CA ALA A 19 2.08 2.09 -1.78
C ALA A 19 0.63 1.79 -2.08
N VAL A 20 -0.11 2.85 -2.37
CA VAL A 20 -1.46 2.72 -2.90
C VAL A 20 -1.32 2.64 -4.40
N CYS A 21 -1.79 1.56 -4.97
CA CYS A 21 -1.70 1.31 -6.40
C CYS A 21 -3.08 1.23 -7.00
N CYS A 22 -3.22 1.75 -8.20
CA CYS A 22 -4.46 1.64 -8.96
C CYS A 22 -4.23 0.60 -10.04
N LEU A 23 -4.97 -0.49 -9.98
CA LEU A 23 -4.89 -1.59 -10.94
C LEU A 23 -6.23 -1.71 -11.63
N ASP A 24 -6.25 -1.41 -12.92
CA ASP A 24 -7.49 -1.47 -13.71
C ASP A 24 -8.65 -0.73 -13.05
N GLY A 25 -8.35 0.40 -12.42
CA GLY A 25 -9.36 1.23 -11.77
C GLY A 25 -9.58 0.96 -10.29
N ASP A 26 -9.01 -0.11 -9.75
CA ASP A 26 -9.19 -0.45 -8.34
C ASP A 26 -7.96 -0.03 -7.54
N PHE A 27 -8.20 0.62 -6.41
CA PHE A 27 -7.14 1.03 -5.51
C PHE A 27 -6.86 -0.05 -4.48
N THR A 28 -5.61 -0.46 -4.36
CA THR A 28 -5.19 -1.46 -3.39
C THR A 28 -3.83 -1.09 -2.83
N LEU A 29 -3.51 -1.65 -1.66
CA LEU A 29 -2.19 -1.49 -1.07
C LEU A 29 -1.30 -2.62 -1.55
N LYS A 30 -0.09 -2.26 -1.98
CA LYS A 30 0.90 -3.23 -2.43
C LYS A 30 2.27 -2.83 -1.92
N ARG A 31 3.11 -3.82 -1.69
CA ARG A 31 4.52 -3.57 -1.38
C ARG A 31 5.27 -3.44 -2.70
N ILE A 32 6.11 -2.43 -2.80
CA ILE A 32 6.88 -2.20 -4.01
C ILE A 32 8.19 -2.98 -3.92
N ARG A 33 8.54 -3.66 -5.00
CA ARG A 33 9.84 -4.29 -5.12
C ARG A 33 10.50 -3.76 -6.36
N LEU A 34 11.62 -3.07 -6.18
CA LEU A 34 12.38 -2.50 -7.30
C LEU A 34 13.56 -3.39 -7.62
N GLU A 35 13.65 -3.76 -8.88
CA GLU A 35 14.82 -4.42 -9.43
C GLU A 35 15.45 -3.48 -10.44
N THR A 36 16.60 -3.86 -10.96
CA THR A 36 17.36 -2.97 -11.85
C THR A 36 16.53 -2.45 -13.02
N ASP A 37 15.73 -3.32 -13.61
CA ASP A 37 14.98 -2.99 -14.83
C ASP A 37 13.49 -3.29 -14.70
N ARG A 38 12.98 -3.57 -13.51
CA ARG A 38 11.56 -3.89 -13.37
C ARG A 38 11.04 -3.55 -11.99
N VAL A 39 9.73 -3.36 -11.95
CA VAL A 39 9.03 -3.04 -10.72
C VAL A 39 7.96 -4.11 -10.52
N TRP A 40 7.92 -4.62 -9.29
CA TRP A 40 6.92 -5.59 -8.91
C TRP A 40 6.02 -5.02 -7.84
N LEU A 41 4.74 -5.35 -7.91
CA LEU A 41 3.78 -5.07 -6.86
C LEU A 41 3.52 -6.37 -6.14
N ILE A 42 3.82 -6.39 -4.85
CA ILE A 42 3.72 -7.61 -4.04
C ILE A 42 2.46 -7.54 -3.20
N PRO A 43 1.50 -8.44 -3.42
CA PRO A 43 0.28 -8.46 -2.62
C PRO A 43 0.58 -8.82 -1.17
N ALA A 44 -0.22 -8.26 -0.25
CA ALA A 44 -0.10 -8.62 1.16
C ALA A 44 -0.50 -10.08 1.39
N ASN A 45 -1.44 -10.57 0.59
CA ASN A 45 -1.89 -11.95 0.71
C ASN A 45 -1.00 -12.83 -0.15
N GLU A 46 -0.29 -13.75 0.48
CA GLU A 46 0.66 -14.62 -0.21
C GLU A 46 0.02 -15.60 -1.17
N SER A 47 -1.28 -15.76 -1.12
CA SER A 47 -1.94 -16.63 -2.09
C SER A 47 -2.09 -15.98 -3.46
N PHE A 48 -1.78 -14.69 -3.59
CA PHE A 48 -1.77 -14.01 -4.88
C PHE A 48 -0.35 -13.80 -5.35
N ASP A 49 -0.16 -13.89 -6.65
CA ASP A 49 1.17 -13.74 -7.25
C ASP A 49 1.60 -12.27 -7.32
N PRO A 50 2.91 -12.02 -7.28
CA PRO A 50 3.44 -10.70 -7.58
C PRO A 50 3.02 -10.24 -8.97
N ILE A 51 2.84 -8.95 -9.12
CA ILE A 51 2.39 -8.34 -10.36
C ILE A 51 3.53 -7.53 -10.95
N LEU A 52 3.95 -7.88 -12.16
CA LEU A 52 4.97 -7.11 -12.86
C LEU A 52 4.34 -5.89 -13.50
N VAL A 53 4.90 -4.72 -13.23
CA VAL A 53 4.45 -3.48 -13.83
C VAL A 53 4.96 -3.43 -15.26
N THR A 54 4.04 -3.38 -16.22
CA THR A 54 4.39 -3.34 -17.63
C THR A 54 3.59 -2.21 -18.31
N PRO A 55 4.09 -1.67 -19.42
CA PRO A 55 3.41 -0.54 -20.09
C PRO A 55 2.04 -0.89 -20.65
N ASP A 56 1.78 -2.17 -20.92
CA ASP A 56 0.51 -2.58 -21.47
C ASP A 56 -0.57 -2.80 -20.44
N ARG A 57 -0.25 -2.70 -19.15
CA ARG A 57 -1.22 -2.85 -18.09
C ARG A 57 -1.60 -1.49 -17.53
N ARG A 58 -2.84 -1.38 -17.09
CA ARG A 58 -3.31 -0.13 -16.50
C ARG A 58 -2.96 -0.13 -15.01
N ILE A 59 -1.72 0.16 -14.73
CA ILE A 59 -1.17 0.16 -13.38
C ILE A 59 -0.59 1.52 -13.09
N GLU A 60 -1.00 2.09 -11.97
CA GLU A 60 -0.46 3.35 -11.52
C GLU A 60 -0.12 3.25 -10.03
N ILE A 61 1.08 3.70 -9.66
CA ILE A 61 1.43 3.84 -8.25
C ILE A 61 0.94 5.23 -7.86
N TRP A 62 -0.13 5.28 -7.08
CA TRP A 62 -0.81 6.51 -6.78
C TRP A 62 -0.13 7.33 -5.70
N GLY A 63 0.45 6.68 -4.72
CA GLY A 63 1.17 7.35 -3.65
C GLY A 63 1.83 6.37 -2.71
N VAL A 64 2.80 6.87 -1.96
CA VAL A 64 3.58 6.06 -1.01
C VAL A 64 3.03 6.29 0.39
N VAL A 65 2.84 5.21 1.13
CA VAL A 65 2.40 5.29 2.51
C VAL A 65 3.58 5.67 3.37
N THR A 66 3.50 6.83 4.03
CA THR A 66 4.58 7.32 4.86
C THR A 66 4.36 7.04 6.34
N TYR A 67 3.09 6.98 6.77
CA TYR A 67 2.76 6.68 8.15
C TYR A 67 1.49 5.86 8.22
N THR A 68 1.42 4.99 9.18
CA THR A 68 0.21 4.28 9.53
C THR A 68 -0.15 4.68 10.95
N ILE A 69 -1.32 5.24 11.13
CA ILE A 69 -1.80 5.66 12.43
C ILE A 69 -2.84 4.65 12.87
N LYS A 70 -2.47 3.86 13.86
CA LYS A 70 -3.33 2.80 14.33
C LYS A 70 -4.38 3.36 15.26
N ARG A 71 -5.62 3.01 14.99
CA ARG A 71 -6.70 3.44 15.83
C ARG A 71 -6.86 2.47 16.98
N ILE A 72 -6.81 2.99 18.20
CA ILE A 72 -7.01 2.19 19.38
C ILE A 72 -8.48 2.25 19.75
N ARG A 73 -9.13 1.06 19.74
CA ARG A 73 -10.50 1.00 20.12
C ARG A 73 -10.63 0.90 21.61
N ARG A 74 -11.38 1.82 22.23
CA ARG A 74 -11.60 1.75 23.65
C ARG A 74 -12.87 1.08 23.94
N GLU A 75 -12.85 0.22 24.95
CA GLU A 75 -14.07 -0.37 25.45
C GLU A 75 -14.74 0.65 26.33
N ARG A 76 -16.04 0.79 26.16
CA ARG A 76 -16.72 1.72 26.91
C ARG A 76 -16.77 1.50 28.31
N HIS A 77 -16.79 0.34 28.65
CA HIS A 77 -16.85 0.01 30.04
C HIS A 77 -15.56 0.29 30.71
N THR A 78 -14.57 0.48 29.99
CA THR A 78 -13.35 0.72 30.64
C THR A 78 -13.30 2.10 31.10
N ARG A 79 -14.19 2.57 31.24
CA ARG A 79 -14.17 3.76 31.71
C ARG A 79 -13.80 3.98 32.90
N ASN A 80 -13.46 3.53 33.34
CA ASN A 80 -12.96 3.65 34.28
C ASN A 80 -12.21 3.80 34.84
N HIS A 81 -12.17 4.01 34.93
CA HIS A 81 -11.46 4.09 35.32
C HIS A 81 -10.93 4.16 35.67
#